data_318df6736095031e660e05e2147263f3
#
_entry.id   318df6736095031e660e05e2147263f3
#
_cell.length_a   1.000
_cell.length_b   1.000
_cell.length_c   1.000
_cell.angle_alpha   90.00
_cell.angle_beta   90.00
_cell.angle_gamma   90.00
#
_symmetry.space_group_name_H-M   'P 1'
#
loop_
_entity.id
_entity.type
_entity.pdbx_description
1 polymer ?
#
loop_
_entity_poly.entity_id
_entity_poly.type
_entity_poly.pdbx_seq_one_letter_code
_entity_poly.pdbx_strand_id
1 'polypeptide(L)'
;MNHGRRSILVKSVTAAGWMTFGLETFAHERTGTSSNAMRLISIGGALTEIVYLLKANTQLVGVDATSIYPTAATRLPNVGYARSLSAEGILALRPTQLIATEDAGPPIALRQIGDAGIPVSMLPSGHQFIDVINRVRTIGRLVHKTDAAEVLASRLLLEWSSTQKRVANSKINNTRVLFILSQNPSQLMVGGEKTSAAAMIAYAGARNAITRVSGFKPLTPESVIAANPDVIVLTDQGMKAVGGISGVLRFPGVKQTRAGKEQNIISLEAMYLLGFGPRMPLAVAELNLLLQHAMA
;
A
#
# COMPACT_ATOMS: atom_id res chain seq x y z
N MET A 1 55.07 23.04 -95.10
CA MET A 1 54.63 22.04 -96.14
C MET A 1 53.35 21.46 -95.68
N ASN A 2 52.38 21.93 -96.32
CA ASN A 2 51.29 21.22 -97.07
C ASN A 2 50.28 20.44 -96.24
N HIS A 3 49.13 20.96 -96.34
CA HIS A 3 47.82 20.48 -96.82
C HIS A 3 47.10 19.53 -95.82
N GLY A 4 45.83 19.65 -95.63
CA GLY A 4 44.76 20.25 -96.41
C GLY A 4 43.42 20.07 -95.65
N ARG A 5 42.62 21.03 -96.00
CA ARG A 5 41.21 21.22 -95.83
C ARG A 5 40.33 19.90 -95.85
N ARG A 6 39.28 19.84 -95.00
CA ARG A 6 37.90 19.88 -95.55
C ARG A 6 36.88 20.01 -94.45
N SER A 7 36.06 21.04 -94.61
CA SER A 7 34.80 21.29 -93.93
C SER A 7 33.73 20.26 -94.21
N ILE A 8 32.88 19.92 -93.32
CA ILE A 8 31.46 19.69 -93.57
C ILE A 8 30.64 20.13 -92.34
N LEU A 9 29.74 21.05 -92.54
CA LEU A 9 28.61 21.49 -91.78
C LEU A 9 27.63 20.28 -91.59
N VAL A 10 26.96 20.19 -90.51
CA VAL A 10 25.54 19.89 -90.38
C VAL A 10 25.02 20.08 -88.97
N LYS A 11 24.19 21.06 -88.79
CA LYS A 11 22.93 21.18 -88.04
C LYS A 11 22.86 20.81 -86.52
N SER A 12 22.61 21.86 -85.80
CA SER A 12 21.96 22.01 -84.53
C SER A 12 20.70 21.19 -84.34
N VAL A 13 20.63 20.50 -83.13
CA VAL A 13 19.36 20.25 -82.43
C VAL A 13 19.61 20.48 -80.99
N THR A 14 19.05 21.52 -80.46
CA THR A 14 18.92 21.82 -79.02
C THR A 14 17.88 20.90 -78.40
N ALA A 15 18.28 20.13 -77.43
CA ALA A 15 17.35 19.49 -76.46
C ALA A 15 17.85 19.84 -75.06
N ALA A 16 17.23 20.81 -74.42
CA ALA A 16 17.39 21.16 -73.06
C ALA A 16 16.66 20.06 -72.21
N GLY A 17 17.44 19.10 -71.65
CA GLY A 17 16.91 18.19 -70.65
C GLY A 17 17.13 18.77 -69.25
N TRP A 18 16.07 19.26 -68.68
CA TRP A 18 16.03 19.64 -67.27
C TRP A 18 16.00 18.34 -66.46
N MET A 19 17.13 17.97 -65.85
CA MET A 19 17.17 17.00 -64.76
C MET A 19 16.63 17.66 -63.51
N THR A 20 15.36 17.45 -63.21
CA THR A 20 14.78 17.69 -61.90
C THR A 20 15.31 16.65 -60.94
N PHE A 21 16.31 17.03 -60.13
CA PHE A 21 16.65 16.30 -58.92
C PHE A 21 15.45 16.35 -57.95
N GLY A 22 14.67 15.27 -57.91
CA GLY A 22 13.68 15.07 -56.89
C GLY A 22 14.41 14.94 -55.55
N LEU A 23 14.36 16.00 -54.74
CA LEU A 23 14.59 15.85 -53.28
C LEU A 23 13.44 14.99 -52.76
N GLU A 24 13.66 13.69 -52.66
CA GLU A 24 12.86 12.86 -51.76
C GLU A 24 13.16 13.32 -50.35
N THR A 25 12.33 14.21 -49.84
CA THR A 25 12.20 14.46 -48.42
C THR A 25 11.72 13.16 -47.78
N PHE A 26 12.66 12.37 -47.26
CA PHE A 26 12.34 11.36 -46.26
C PHE A 26 11.71 12.08 -45.05
N ALA A 27 10.40 12.28 -45.14
CA ALA A 27 9.61 12.55 -43.95
C ALA A 27 9.77 11.32 -43.06
N HIS A 28 10.74 11.40 -42.15
CA HIS A 28 10.85 10.50 -41.01
C HIS A 28 9.61 10.75 -40.19
N GLU A 29 8.52 10.03 -40.49
CA GLU A 29 7.39 9.90 -39.59
C GLU A 29 7.98 9.35 -38.27
N ARG A 30 8.29 10.29 -37.39
CA ARG A 30 8.42 9.98 -35.98
C ARG A 30 7.03 9.53 -35.54
N THR A 31 6.69 8.28 -35.79
CA THR A 31 5.68 7.54 -35.02
C THR A 31 6.21 7.38 -33.60
N GLY A 32 6.39 8.51 -32.96
CA GLY A 32 6.52 8.59 -31.52
C GLY A 32 5.14 8.37 -30.93
N THR A 33 4.62 7.16 -30.97
CA THR A 33 3.72 6.68 -29.94
C THR A 33 4.56 6.63 -28.66
N SER A 34 4.80 7.81 -28.07
CA SER A 34 5.01 7.91 -26.65
C SER A 34 3.76 7.28 -26.04
N SER A 35 3.79 5.96 -25.85
CA SER A 35 2.82 5.29 -25.00
C SER A 35 2.98 5.97 -23.66
N ASN A 36 2.05 6.87 -23.35
CA ASN A 36 1.98 7.56 -22.07
C ASN A 36 1.50 6.53 -21.04
N ALA A 37 2.25 5.40 -20.98
CA ALA A 37 1.96 4.30 -20.09
C ALA A 37 2.03 4.84 -18.67
N MET A 38 0.98 4.63 -17.91
CA MET A 38 0.93 5.05 -16.51
C MET A 38 2.10 4.47 -15.75
N ARG A 39 2.83 5.32 -15.05
CA ARG A 39 3.93 4.99 -14.16
C ARG A 39 3.51 5.35 -12.74
N LEU A 40 2.92 4.39 -12.06
CA LEU A 40 2.28 4.56 -10.76
C LEU A 40 3.27 4.31 -9.63
N ILE A 41 3.35 5.21 -8.66
CA ILE A 41 3.93 4.94 -7.34
C ILE A 41 2.80 4.78 -6.34
N SER A 42 2.87 3.72 -5.53
CA SER A 42 1.90 3.41 -4.48
C SER A 42 2.53 3.52 -3.09
N ILE A 43 1.99 4.40 -2.27
CA ILE A 43 2.41 4.65 -0.89
C ILE A 43 1.33 4.14 0.05
N GLY A 44 1.62 3.01 0.71
CA GLY A 44 0.72 2.28 1.60
C GLY A 44 0.42 0.88 1.09
N GLY A 45 0.81 -0.15 1.88
CA GLY A 45 0.70 -1.56 1.50
C GLY A 45 -0.71 -1.99 1.11
N ALA A 46 -1.74 -1.44 1.75
CA ALA A 46 -3.14 -1.71 1.40
C ALA A 46 -3.51 -1.22 -0.01
N LEU A 47 -2.96 -0.07 -0.45
CA LEU A 47 -3.20 0.46 -1.78
C LEU A 47 -2.48 -0.38 -2.84
N THR A 48 -1.23 -0.75 -2.55
CA THR A 48 -0.44 -1.64 -3.41
C THR A 48 -1.15 -2.98 -3.62
N GLU A 49 -1.69 -3.56 -2.57
CA GLU A 49 -2.46 -4.81 -2.64
C GLU A 49 -3.70 -4.67 -3.56
N ILE A 50 -4.42 -3.55 -3.48
CA ILE A 50 -5.55 -3.27 -4.39
C ILE A 50 -5.08 -3.22 -5.85
N VAL A 51 -3.97 -2.52 -6.14
CA VAL A 51 -3.42 -2.45 -7.51
C VAL A 51 -3.12 -3.84 -8.07
N TYR A 52 -2.54 -4.73 -7.24
CA TYR A 52 -2.28 -6.12 -7.64
C TYR A 52 -3.57 -6.91 -7.88
N LEU A 53 -4.57 -6.79 -7.01
CA LEU A 53 -5.86 -7.46 -7.17
C LEU A 53 -6.63 -7.00 -8.41
N LEU A 54 -6.45 -5.75 -8.82
CA LEU A 54 -7.00 -5.20 -10.06
C LEU A 54 -6.18 -5.57 -11.31
N LYS A 55 -5.10 -6.36 -11.15
CA LYS A 55 -4.18 -6.73 -12.24
C LYS A 55 -3.59 -5.51 -12.97
N ALA A 56 -3.34 -4.43 -12.22
CA ALA A 56 -2.72 -3.20 -12.71
C ALA A 56 -1.26 -3.03 -12.25
N ASN A 57 -0.67 -4.10 -11.69
CA ASN A 57 0.67 -4.10 -11.12
C ASN A 57 1.78 -3.81 -12.15
N THR A 58 1.54 -4.00 -13.45
CA THR A 58 2.47 -3.61 -14.52
C THR A 58 2.65 -2.11 -14.64
N GLN A 59 1.75 -1.30 -14.05
CA GLN A 59 1.84 0.15 -13.98
C GLN A 59 2.71 0.62 -12.82
N LEU A 60 2.97 -0.23 -11.81
CA LEU A 60 3.77 0.13 -10.64
C LEU A 60 5.26 0.26 -11.00
N VAL A 61 5.84 1.41 -10.69
CA VAL A 61 7.27 1.68 -10.84
C VAL A 61 7.99 1.87 -9.51
N GLY A 62 7.25 1.95 -8.41
CA GLY A 62 7.78 2.05 -7.06
C GLY A 62 6.69 1.87 -6.00
N VAL A 63 7.10 1.43 -4.83
CA VAL A 63 6.23 1.19 -3.66
C VAL A 63 6.94 1.62 -2.38
N ASP A 64 6.18 1.85 -1.32
CA ASP A 64 6.74 2.16 -0.01
C ASP A 64 7.14 0.88 0.78
N ALA A 65 7.85 1.08 1.89
CA ALA A 65 8.35 -0.01 2.74
C ALA A 65 7.26 -0.88 3.37
N THR A 66 5.99 -0.44 3.41
CA THR A 66 4.87 -1.23 3.93
C THR A 66 4.24 -2.15 2.89
N SER A 67 4.64 -2.02 1.64
CA SER A 67 4.13 -2.80 0.49
C SER A 67 4.81 -4.17 0.40
N ILE A 68 4.62 -5.00 1.41
CA ILE A 68 5.24 -6.34 1.51
C ILE A 68 4.36 -7.46 0.94
N TYR A 69 3.10 -7.17 0.63
CA TYR A 69 2.16 -8.14 0.06
C TYR A 69 1.49 -7.58 -1.21
N PRO A 70 1.32 -8.41 -2.27
CA PRO A 70 1.90 -9.75 -2.40
C PRO A 70 3.43 -9.69 -2.49
N THR A 71 4.12 -10.82 -2.26
CA THR A 71 5.59 -10.86 -2.27
C THR A 71 6.21 -10.27 -3.56
N ALA A 72 5.48 -10.31 -4.68
CA ALA A 72 5.92 -9.68 -5.93
C ALA A 72 6.14 -8.16 -5.79
N ALA A 73 5.43 -7.48 -4.89
CA ALA A 73 5.60 -6.04 -4.66
C ALA A 73 6.97 -5.70 -4.09
N THR A 74 7.58 -6.59 -3.30
CA THR A 74 8.90 -6.36 -2.70
C THR A 74 10.05 -6.33 -3.71
N ARG A 75 9.79 -6.70 -4.98
CA ARG A 75 10.76 -6.63 -6.07
C ARG A 75 10.80 -5.27 -6.76
N LEU A 76 9.82 -4.41 -6.47
CA LEU A 76 9.76 -3.06 -7.02
C LEU A 76 10.69 -2.12 -6.23
N PRO A 77 11.18 -1.05 -6.87
CA PRO A 77 11.93 0.01 -6.18
C PRO A 77 11.18 0.49 -4.94
N ASN A 78 11.87 0.50 -3.80
CA ASN A 78 11.34 0.96 -2.53
C ASN A 78 11.66 2.46 -2.36
N VAL A 79 10.63 3.29 -2.19
CA VAL A 79 10.75 4.74 -2.02
C VAL A 79 10.79 5.19 -0.55
N GLY A 80 10.99 4.26 0.36
CA GLY A 80 11.08 4.53 1.79
C GLY A 80 9.79 4.31 2.56
N TYR A 81 9.76 4.76 3.81
CA TYR A 81 8.59 4.62 4.67
C TYR A 81 7.56 5.71 4.39
N ALA A 82 6.28 5.33 4.34
CA ALA A 82 5.17 6.21 3.99
C ALA A 82 5.17 7.58 4.72
N ARG A 83 5.62 7.64 5.97
CA ARG A 83 5.66 8.89 6.76
C ARG A 83 7.00 9.64 6.71
N SER A 84 7.98 9.14 5.95
CA SER A 84 9.30 9.76 5.78
C SER A 84 9.77 9.68 4.32
N LEU A 85 8.90 10.10 3.40
CA LEU A 85 9.15 10.08 1.97
C LEU A 85 10.19 11.10 1.55
N SER A 86 10.97 10.77 0.52
CA SER A 86 11.84 11.69 -0.21
C SER A 86 11.24 12.00 -1.57
N ALA A 87 11.01 13.28 -1.84
CA ALA A 87 10.54 13.71 -3.16
C ALA A 87 11.54 13.34 -4.27
N GLU A 88 12.84 13.52 -4.01
CA GLU A 88 13.91 13.17 -4.95
C GLU A 88 13.88 11.69 -5.33
N GLY A 89 13.81 10.78 -4.34
CA GLY A 89 13.75 9.34 -4.57
C GLY A 89 12.52 8.92 -5.38
N ILE A 90 11.38 9.59 -5.16
CA ILE A 90 10.16 9.36 -5.91
C ILE A 90 10.28 9.87 -7.34
N LEU A 91 10.74 11.12 -7.53
CA LEU A 91 10.86 11.76 -8.84
C LEU A 91 11.91 11.07 -9.74
N ALA A 92 12.95 10.49 -9.15
CA ALA A 92 13.95 9.71 -9.87
C ALA A 92 13.34 8.51 -10.64
N LEU A 93 12.23 7.97 -10.17
CA LEU A 93 11.49 6.90 -10.84
C LEU A 93 10.60 7.40 -11.99
N ARG A 94 10.57 8.72 -12.26
CA ARG A 94 9.75 9.36 -13.30
C ARG A 94 8.29 8.87 -13.29
N PRO A 95 7.58 8.98 -12.17
CA PRO A 95 6.17 8.59 -12.11
C PRO A 95 5.32 9.55 -12.94
N THR A 96 4.15 9.07 -13.39
CA THR A 96 3.09 9.89 -13.98
C THR A 96 1.92 10.07 -13.01
N GLN A 97 1.88 9.28 -11.94
CA GLN A 97 0.85 9.30 -10.92
C GLN A 97 1.39 8.77 -9.60
N LEU A 98 0.99 9.38 -8.49
CA LEU A 98 1.23 8.86 -7.13
C LEU A 98 -0.11 8.68 -6.43
N ILE A 99 -0.29 7.52 -5.79
CA ILE A 99 -1.38 7.28 -4.83
C ILE A 99 -0.78 7.10 -3.44
N ALA A 100 -1.41 7.70 -2.44
CA ALA A 100 -0.94 7.63 -1.07
C ALA A 100 -2.11 7.65 -0.08
N THR A 101 -1.91 7.09 1.13
CA THR A 101 -2.83 7.26 2.24
C THR A 101 -2.66 8.65 2.87
N GLU A 102 -3.72 9.19 3.49
CA GLU A 102 -3.71 10.55 4.09
C GLU A 102 -2.66 10.75 5.18
N ASP A 103 -2.17 9.67 5.77
CA ASP A 103 -1.11 9.70 6.78
C ASP A 103 0.32 9.64 6.17
N ALA A 104 0.43 9.65 4.84
CA ALA A 104 1.71 9.74 4.16
C ALA A 104 2.34 11.13 4.32
N GLY A 105 3.66 11.19 4.34
CA GLY A 105 4.38 12.43 4.55
C GLY A 105 5.90 12.31 4.45
N PRO A 106 6.61 13.38 4.74
CA PRO A 106 6.12 14.66 5.24
C PRO A 106 5.35 15.47 4.17
N PRO A 107 4.46 16.38 4.58
CA PRO A 107 3.67 17.18 3.62
C PRO A 107 4.51 17.98 2.62
N ILE A 108 5.73 18.37 3.01
CA ILE A 108 6.65 19.07 2.10
C ILE A 108 7.07 18.20 0.92
N ALA A 109 7.33 16.91 1.14
CA ALA A 109 7.70 15.98 0.07
C ALA A 109 6.53 15.80 -0.93
N LEU A 110 5.30 15.65 -0.43
CA LEU A 110 4.11 15.52 -1.27
C LEU A 110 3.85 16.80 -2.10
N ARG A 111 4.06 17.99 -1.52
CA ARG A 111 3.97 19.25 -2.27
C ARG A 111 5.04 19.32 -3.37
N GLN A 112 6.30 19.01 -3.07
CA GLN A 112 7.39 19.02 -4.06
C GLN A 112 7.11 18.08 -5.25
N ILE A 113 6.49 16.92 -4.99
CA ILE A 113 6.07 15.99 -6.04
C ILE A 113 4.96 16.62 -6.91
N GLY A 114 3.97 17.26 -6.29
CA GLY A 114 2.91 17.98 -6.98
C GLY A 114 3.44 19.14 -7.81
N ASP A 115 4.34 19.96 -7.27
CA ASP A 115 5.00 21.09 -7.94
C ASP A 115 5.83 20.65 -9.13
N ALA A 116 6.35 19.42 -9.12
CA ALA A 116 7.02 18.78 -10.26
C ALA A 116 6.03 18.29 -11.34
N GLY A 117 4.72 18.56 -11.20
CA GLY A 117 3.70 18.19 -12.17
C GLY A 117 3.18 16.76 -12.04
N ILE A 118 3.48 16.06 -10.98
CA ILE A 118 2.98 14.69 -10.75
C ILE A 118 1.69 14.76 -9.92
N PRO A 119 0.54 14.29 -10.46
CA PRO A 119 -0.70 14.20 -9.71
C PRO A 119 -0.54 13.30 -8.49
N VAL A 120 -0.95 13.80 -7.31
CA VAL A 120 -0.94 13.08 -6.05
C VAL A 120 -2.37 12.83 -5.60
N SER A 121 -2.81 11.58 -5.63
CA SER A 121 -4.13 11.18 -5.15
C SER A 121 -4.03 10.67 -3.72
N MET A 122 -4.50 11.48 -2.77
CA MET A 122 -4.61 11.08 -1.37
C MET A 122 -5.90 10.30 -1.13
N LEU A 123 -5.78 9.11 -0.53
CA LEU A 123 -6.90 8.25 -0.21
C LEU A 123 -7.13 8.18 1.29
N PRO A 124 -8.41 8.22 1.75
CA PRO A 124 -8.73 8.15 3.17
C PRO A 124 -8.10 6.96 3.87
N SER A 125 -7.54 7.19 5.07
CA SER A 125 -6.96 6.18 5.96
C SER A 125 -7.93 5.74 7.06
N GLY A 126 -9.24 5.85 6.83
CA GLY A 126 -10.28 5.46 7.78
C GLY A 126 -10.21 3.99 8.18
N HIS A 127 -10.76 3.70 9.37
CA HIS A 127 -10.76 2.36 9.95
C HIS A 127 -12.13 1.65 9.84
N GLN A 128 -12.90 1.98 8.81
CA GLN A 128 -14.16 1.30 8.50
C GLN A 128 -14.00 0.43 7.26
N PHE A 129 -14.77 -0.67 7.21
CA PHE A 129 -14.72 -1.56 6.05
C PHE A 129 -15.17 -0.85 4.75
N ILE A 130 -16.10 0.08 4.86
CA ILE A 130 -16.53 0.86 3.69
C ILE A 130 -15.40 1.71 3.09
N ASP A 131 -14.42 2.13 3.89
CA ASP A 131 -13.25 2.87 3.41
C ASP A 131 -12.38 1.98 2.50
N VAL A 132 -12.31 0.66 2.79
CA VAL A 132 -11.63 -0.31 1.92
C VAL A 132 -12.33 -0.37 0.56
N ILE A 133 -13.65 -0.46 0.53
CA ILE A 133 -14.44 -0.51 -0.70
C ILE A 133 -14.27 0.79 -1.51
N ASN A 134 -14.31 1.94 -0.84
CA ASN A 134 -14.11 3.23 -1.51
C ASN A 134 -12.70 3.35 -2.12
N ARG A 135 -11.66 2.85 -1.43
CA ARG A 135 -10.29 2.80 -1.98
C ARG A 135 -10.21 1.88 -3.21
N VAL A 136 -10.82 0.70 -3.16
CA VAL A 136 -10.89 -0.23 -4.31
C VAL A 136 -11.49 0.47 -5.53
N ARG A 137 -12.63 1.13 -5.37
CA ARG A 137 -13.31 1.85 -6.46
C ARG A 137 -12.47 3.03 -6.98
N THR A 138 -11.88 3.80 -6.08
CA THR A 138 -11.07 4.97 -6.47
C THR A 138 -9.82 4.55 -7.22
N ILE A 139 -9.09 3.55 -6.73
CA ILE A 139 -7.92 3.00 -7.43
C ILE A 139 -8.34 2.39 -8.77
N GLY A 140 -9.47 1.67 -8.81
CA GLY A 140 -9.99 1.12 -10.06
C GLY A 140 -10.19 2.16 -11.16
N ARG A 141 -10.75 3.33 -10.82
CA ARG A 141 -10.86 4.46 -11.76
C ARG A 141 -9.49 5.00 -12.17
N LEU A 142 -8.59 5.22 -11.21
CA LEU A 142 -7.26 5.76 -11.47
C LEU A 142 -6.41 4.87 -12.38
N VAL A 143 -6.51 3.54 -12.25
CA VAL A 143 -5.72 2.59 -13.05
C VAL A 143 -6.49 2.05 -14.27
N HIS A 144 -7.64 2.65 -14.62
CA HIS A 144 -8.52 2.26 -15.74
C HIS A 144 -9.00 0.80 -15.65
N LYS A 145 -9.38 0.37 -14.44
CA LYS A 145 -9.90 -0.98 -14.13
C LYS A 145 -11.22 -0.92 -13.36
N THR A 146 -12.15 -0.04 -13.77
CA THR A 146 -13.41 0.23 -13.06
C THR A 146 -14.25 -1.03 -12.89
N ASP A 147 -14.47 -1.82 -13.96
CA ASP A 147 -15.28 -3.04 -13.89
C ASP A 147 -14.66 -4.08 -12.96
N ALA A 148 -13.34 -4.27 -13.02
CA ALA A 148 -12.63 -5.17 -12.13
C ALA A 148 -12.73 -4.72 -10.66
N ALA A 149 -12.74 -3.40 -10.42
CA ALA A 149 -12.92 -2.83 -9.09
C ALA A 149 -14.32 -3.09 -8.52
N GLU A 150 -15.38 -2.99 -9.33
CA GLU A 150 -16.75 -3.30 -8.88
C GLU A 150 -16.93 -4.80 -8.59
N VAL A 151 -16.34 -5.67 -9.41
CA VAL A 151 -16.31 -7.12 -9.13
C VAL A 151 -15.57 -7.41 -7.82
N LEU A 152 -14.40 -6.79 -7.61
CA LEU A 152 -13.64 -6.93 -6.36
C LEU A 152 -14.42 -6.39 -5.17
N ALA A 153 -15.01 -5.21 -5.28
CA ALA A 153 -15.82 -4.60 -4.22
C ALA A 153 -17.00 -5.50 -3.82
N SER A 154 -17.74 -6.03 -4.80
CA SER A 154 -18.86 -6.94 -4.57
C SER A 154 -18.43 -8.21 -3.85
N ARG A 155 -17.32 -8.82 -4.26
CA ARG A 155 -16.73 -9.99 -3.58
C ARG A 155 -16.39 -9.68 -2.12
N LEU A 156 -15.70 -8.55 -1.87
CA LEU A 156 -15.29 -8.15 -0.53
C LEU A 156 -16.50 -7.87 0.39
N LEU A 157 -17.58 -7.31 -0.15
CA LEU A 157 -18.84 -7.11 0.59
C LEU A 157 -19.48 -8.44 1.03
N LEU A 158 -19.46 -9.46 0.17
CA LEU A 158 -19.96 -10.80 0.51
C LEU A 158 -19.07 -11.48 1.57
N GLU A 159 -17.74 -11.41 1.41
CA GLU A 159 -16.77 -11.93 2.38
C GLU A 159 -16.97 -11.25 3.75
N TRP A 160 -17.14 -9.93 3.75
CA TRP A 160 -17.38 -9.15 4.97
C TRP A 160 -18.67 -9.57 5.68
N SER A 161 -19.78 -9.68 4.94
CA SER A 161 -21.06 -10.15 5.49
C SER A 161 -20.94 -11.54 6.15
N SER A 162 -20.23 -12.45 5.49
CA SER A 162 -19.96 -13.78 6.03
C SER A 162 -19.10 -13.73 7.31
N THR A 163 -18.08 -12.88 7.31
CA THR A 163 -17.22 -12.69 8.49
C THR A 163 -17.99 -12.12 9.67
N GLN A 164 -18.81 -11.08 9.45
CA GLN A 164 -19.64 -10.50 10.50
C GLN A 164 -20.58 -11.53 11.13
N LYS A 165 -21.23 -12.40 10.33
CA LYS A 165 -22.07 -13.49 10.85
C LYS A 165 -21.28 -14.47 11.73
N ARG A 166 -20.07 -14.84 11.34
CA ARG A 166 -19.20 -15.72 12.17
C ARG A 166 -18.83 -15.06 13.48
N VAL A 167 -18.41 -13.80 13.43
CA VAL A 167 -18.04 -13.02 14.62
C VAL A 167 -19.23 -12.89 15.59
N ALA A 168 -20.43 -12.59 15.06
CA ALA A 168 -21.65 -12.47 15.89
C ALA A 168 -22.00 -13.76 16.63
N ASN A 169 -21.66 -14.92 16.08
CA ASN A 169 -21.87 -16.23 16.70
C ASN A 169 -20.74 -16.64 17.67
N SER A 170 -19.66 -15.86 17.76
CA SER A 170 -18.55 -16.14 18.68
C SER A 170 -18.87 -15.72 20.12
N LYS A 171 -18.28 -16.41 21.09
CA LYS A 171 -18.52 -16.17 22.54
C LYS A 171 -17.45 -15.29 23.21
N ILE A 172 -16.80 -14.40 22.45
CA ILE A 172 -15.68 -13.59 22.93
C ILE A 172 -16.03 -12.12 23.17
N ASN A 173 -17.31 -11.76 23.18
CA ASN A 173 -17.80 -10.38 23.28
C ASN A 173 -17.37 -9.63 24.56
N ASN A 174 -16.95 -10.35 25.60
CA ASN A 174 -16.40 -9.78 26.84
C ASN A 174 -14.88 -9.90 26.97
N THR A 175 -14.21 -10.53 26.01
CA THR A 175 -12.75 -10.71 26.03
C THR A 175 -12.06 -9.35 25.91
N ARG A 176 -11.22 -9.01 26.88
CA ARG A 176 -10.43 -7.79 26.90
C ARG A 176 -9.09 -8.03 26.22
N VAL A 177 -8.85 -7.31 25.16
CA VAL A 177 -7.66 -7.45 24.33
C VAL A 177 -6.78 -6.22 24.47
N LEU A 178 -5.51 -6.41 24.79
CA LEU A 178 -4.48 -5.37 24.80
C LEU A 178 -3.65 -5.49 23.52
N PHE A 179 -3.70 -4.49 22.64
CA PHE A 179 -2.75 -4.42 21.53
C PHE A 179 -1.48 -3.70 21.97
N ILE A 180 -0.32 -4.35 21.76
CA ILE A 180 1.00 -3.78 22.00
C ILE A 180 1.66 -3.46 20.67
N LEU A 181 1.95 -2.17 20.44
CA LEU A 181 2.79 -1.69 19.35
C LEU A 181 4.24 -1.64 19.85
N SER A 182 4.97 -2.74 19.68
CA SER A 182 6.36 -2.81 20.12
C SER A 182 7.31 -2.44 19.00
N GLN A 183 7.93 -1.28 19.12
CA GLN A 183 9.09 -0.88 18.31
C GLN A 183 10.35 -0.70 19.18
N ASN A 184 10.17 -0.60 20.51
CA ASN A 184 11.23 -0.45 21.48
C ASN A 184 10.95 -1.34 22.70
N PRO A 185 11.84 -2.30 23.03
CA PRO A 185 11.64 -3.20 24.17
C PRO A 185 11.55 -2.50 25.53
N SER A 186 12.05 -1.27 25.65
CA SER A 186 12.02 -0.49 26.88
C SER A 186 10.76 0.33 27.10
N GLN A 187 9.86 0.43 26.10
CA GLN A 187 8.66 1.24 26.20
C GLN A 187 7.43 0.48 25.70
N LEU A 188 6.50 0.23 26.60
CA LEU A 188 5.24 -0.42 26.27
C LEU A 188 4.28 0.60 25.64
N MET A 189 4.23 0.60 24.31
CA MET A 189 3.25 1.38 23.53
C MET A 189 2.02 0.53 23.27
N VAL A 190 0.83 1.06 23.54
CA VAL A 190 -0.45 0.34 23.36
C VAL A 190 -1.39 1.08 22.42
N GLY A 191 -2.27 0.32 21.75
CA GLY A 191 -3.34 0.85 20.93
C GLY A 191 -4.57 1.20 21.76
N GLY A 192 -4.77 2.50 22.01
CA GLY A 192 -5.99 3.02 22.62
C GLY A 192 -7.12 3.21 21.61
N GLU A 193 -8.14 3.98 21.99
CA GLU A 193 -9.28 4.34 21.14
C GLU A 193 -8.81 5.07 19.87
N LYS A 194 -9.63 5.02 18.81
CA LYS A 194 -9.37 5.66 17.49
C LYS A 194 -8.08 5.18 16.81
N THR A 195 -7.64 3.95 17.12
CA THR A 195 -6.54 3.28 16.41
C THR A 195 -7.07 2.18 15.50
N SER A 196 -6.30 1.82 14.48
CA SER A 196 -6.57 0.64 13.65
C SER A 196 -6.65 -0.64 14.50
N ALA A 197 -5.81 -0.76 15.54
CA ALA A 197 -5.84 -1.88 16.45
C ALA A 197 -7.17 -1.98 17.23
N ALA A 198 -7.65 -0.86 17.78
CA ALA A 198 -8.94 -0.83 18.49
C ALA A 198 -10.10 -1.19 17.58
N ALA A 199 -10.10 -0.71 16.32
CA ALA A 199 -11.12 -1.05 15.34
C ALA A 199 -11.08 -2.54 14.99
N MET A 200 -9.91 -3.14 14.76
CA MET A 200 -9.78 -4.57 14.48
C MET A 200 -10.23 -5.45 15.64
N ILE A 201 -9.88 -5.09 16.89
CA ILE A 201 -10.36 -5.78 18.08
C ILE A 201 -11.89 -5.76 18.16
N ALA A 202 -12.50 -4.60 17.91
CA ALA A 202 -13.96 -4.47 17.91
C ALA A 202 -14.61 -5.28 16.78
N TYR A 203 -14.05 -5.23 15.56
CA TYR A 203 -14.54 -6.04 14.43
C TYR A 203 -14.38 -7.55 14.67
N ALA A 204 -13.37 -7.96 15.40
CA ALA A 204 -13.19 -9.36 15.80
C ALA A 204 -14.16 -9.79 16.93
N GLY A 205 -15.01 -8.89 17.43
CA GLY A 205 -16.01 -9.19 18.47
C GLY A 205 -15.51 -9.10 19.88
N ALA A 206 -14.32 -8.56 20.11
CA ALA A 206 -13.73 -8.38 21.44
C ALA A 206 -13.76 -6.91 21.89
N ARG A 207 -13.25 -6.62 23.08
CA ARG A 207 -13.16 -5.27 23.65
C ARG A 207 -11.71 -4.85 23.80
N ASN A 208 -11.39 -3.62 23.44
CA ASN A 208 -10.08 -3.07 23.79
C ASN A 208 -9.95 -2.95 25.32
N ALA A 209 -8.89 -3.51 25.90
CA ALA A 209 -8.61 -3.43 27.33
C ALA A 209 -8.29 -1.98 27.76
N ILE A 210 -7.85 -1.14 26.82
CA ILE A 210 -7.51 0.27 27.07
C ILE A 210 -8.65 1.15 26.58
N THR A 211 -9.35 1.76 27.53
CA THR A 211 -10.38 2.76 27.30
C THR A 211 -9.89 4.13 27.78
N ARG A 212 -10.49 5.23 27.31
CA ARG A 212 -10.19 6.61 27.69
C ARG A 212 -8.80 7.12 27.30
N VAL A 213 -8.08 6.37 26.46
CA VAL A 213 -6.80 6.76 25.87
C VAL A 213 -6.96 6.74 24.36
N SER A 214 -6.75 7.88 23.71
CA SER A 214 -6.85 7.99 22.24
C SER A 214 -5.47 7.87 21.58
N GLY A 215 -5.39 7.13 20.48
CA GLY A 215 -4.16 6.92 19.73
C GLY A 215 -3.23 5.87 20.36
N PHE A 216 -2.03 5.76 19.82
CA PHE A 216 -0.98 4.94 20.39
C PHE A 216 -0.26 5.72 21.48
N LYS A 217 -0.20 5.17 22.69
CA LYS A 217 0.37 5.85 23.87
C LYS A 217 1.21 4.89 24.72
N PRO A 218 2.24 5.40 25.41
CA PRO A 218 2.93 4.61 26.43
C PRO A 218 1.98 4.32 27.60
N LEU A 219 2.13 3.14 28.19
CA LEU A 219 1.34 2.72 29.34
C LEU A 219 2.26 2.42 30.52
N THR A 220 1.82 2.82 31.72
CA THR A 220 2.55 2.47 32.96
C THR A 220 2.23 1.05 33.40
N PRO A 221 3.13 0.39 34.17
CA PRO A 221 2.90 -0.96 34.70
C PRO A 221 1.57 -1.10 35.45
N GLU A 222 1.23 -0.11 36.28
CA GLU A 222 0.00 -0.08 37.09
C GLU A 222 -1.24 -0.04 36.18
N SER A 223 -1.17 0.73 35.09
CA SER A 223 -2.25 0.81 34.10
C SER A 223 -2.42 -0.52 33.33
N VAL A 224 -1.34 -1.22 33.05
CA VAL A 224 -1.39 -2.56 32.42
C VAL A 224 -2.07 -3.56 33.38
N ILE A 225 -1.68 -3.54 34.65
CA ILE A 225 -2.27 -4.41 35.68
C ILE A 225 -3.75 -4.10 35.88
N ALA A 226 -4.12 -2.82 35.95
CA ALA A 226 -5.51 -2.37 36.08
C ALA A 226 -6.37 -2.73 34.86
N ALA A 227 -5.85 -2.62 33.66
CA ALA A 227 -6.53 -3.04 32.42
C ALA A 227 -6.77 -4.55 32.41
N ASN A 228 -5.89 -5.33 33.04
CA ASN A 228 -5.93 -6.78 33.19
C ASN A 228 -6.49 -7.49 31.95
N PRO A 229 -5.82 -7.41 30.79
CA PRO A 229 -6.27 -8.04 29.57
C PRO A 229 -6.37 -9.57 29.70
N ASP A 230 -7.30 -10.15 28.95
CA ASP A 230 -7.45 -11.61 28.82
C ASP A 230 -6.53 -12.16 27.72
N VAL A 231 -6.27 -11.35 26.69
CA VAL A 231 -5.36 -11.67 25.56
C VAL A 231 -4.52 -10.45 25.21
N ILE A 232 -3.26 -10.68 24.84
CA ILE A 232 -2.36 -9.67 24.30
C ILE A 232 -2.14 -9.96 22.81
N VAL A 233 -2.26 -8.92 21.97
CA VAL A 233 -2.04 -9.00 20.53
C VAL A 233 -0.88 -8.09 20.14
N LEU A 234 0.02 -8.60 19.30
CA LEU A 234 1.12 -7.83 18.68
C LEU A 234 1.07 -7.99 17.16
N THR A 235 1.95 -7.27 16.47
CA THR A 235 2.33 -7.65 15.10
C THR A 235 3.43 -8.72 15.16
N ASP A 236 3.57 -9.53 14.09
CA ASP A 236 4.64 -10.53 13.99
C ASP A 236 6.03 -9.89 14.12
N GLN A 237 6.19 -8.70 13.49
CA GLN A 237 7.41 -7.91 13.60
C GLN A 237 7.66 -7.45 15.03
N GLY A 238 6.60 -6.98 15.73
CA GLY A 238 6.68 -6.58 17.12
C GLY A 238 7.02 -7.76 18.03
N MET A 239 6.36 -8.92 17.83
CA MET A 239 6.64 -10.15 18.57
C MET A 239 8.11 -10.58 18.40
N LYS A 240 8.62 -10.57 17.17
CA LYS A 240 10.01 -10.90 16.87
C LYS A 240 10.98 -9.89 17.51
N ALA A 241 10.68 -8.60 17.43
CA ALA A 241 11.54 -7.53 17.96
C ALA A 241 11.76 -7.62 19.47
N VAL A 242 10.77 -8.09 20.23
CA VAL A 242 10.87 -8.26 21.70
C VAL A 242 11.43 -9.60 22.11
N GLY A 243 11.65 -10.53 21.19
CA GLY A 243 12.18 -11.88 21.48
C GLY A 243 11.09 -12.88 21.86
N GLY A 244 9.92 -12.80 21.21
CA GLY A 244 8.80 -13.74 21.39
C GLY A 244 8.00 -13.53 22.68
N ILE A 245 7.21 -14.53 23.06
CA ILE A 245 6.35 -14.51 24.25
C ILE A 245 7.15 -14.16 25.49
N SER A 246 8.32 -14.76 25.69
CA SER A 246 9.18 -14.49 26.84
C SER A 246 9.61 -13.01 26.91
N GLY A 247 9.76 -12.36 25.75
CA GLY A 247 10.03 -10.93 25.66
C GLY A 247 8.84 -10.07 26.05
N VAL A 248 7.65 -10.42 25.60
CA VAL A 248 6.40 -9.74 25.99
C VAL A 248 6.19 -9.84 27.50
N LEU A 249 6.45 -10.99 28.10
CA LEU A 249 6.35 -11.20 29.54
C LEU A 249 7.35 -10.37 30.36
N ARG A 250 8.42 -9.85 29.76
CA ARG A 250 9.35 -8.93 30.44
C ARG A 250 8.84 -7.50 30.57
N PHE A 251 7.82 -7.12 29.79
CA PHE A 251 7.23 -5.79 29.96
C PHE A 251 6.65 -5.65 31.38
N PRO A 252 6.96 -4.54 32.07
CA PRO A 252 6.47 -4.30 33.42
C PRO A 252 4.94 -4.35 33.49
N GLY A 253 4.40 -5.07 34.48
CA GLY A 253 2.97 -5.24 34.67
C GLY A 253 2.33 -6.37 33.87
N VAL A 254 2.94 -6.88 32.80
CA VAL A 254 2.34 -7.90 31.91
C VAL A 254 2.16 -9.25 32.64
N LYS A 255 3.18 -9.73 33.35
CA LYS A 255 3.10 -11.02 34.10
C LYS A 255 2.01 -11.05 35.15
N GLN A 256 1.60 -9.91 35.68
CA GLN A 256 0.55 -9.80 36.69
C GLN A 256 -0.85 -9.88 36.11
N THR A 257 -1.01 -9.66 34.80
CA THR A 257 -2.31 -9.75 34.11
C THR A 257 -2.73 -11.18 33.87
N ARG A 258 -4.02 -11.40 33.57
CA ARG A 258 -4.52 -12.72 33.19
C ARG A 258 -3.80 -13.23 31.93
N ALA A 259 -3.72 -12.40 30.86
CA ALA A 259 -3.02 -12.76 29.63
C ALA A 259 -1.55 -13.15 29.86
N GLY A 260 -0.86 -12.47 30.78
CA GLY A 260 0.52 -12.80 31.10
C GLY A 260 0.69 -14.11 31.90
N LYS A 261 -0.20 -14.41 32.82
CA LYS A 261 -0.21 -15.66 33.62
C LYS A 261 -0.53 -16.86 32.74
N GLU A 262 -1.54 -16.75 31.88
CA GLU A 262 -2.01 -17.81 30.99
C GLU A 262 -1.23 -17.87 29.68
N GLN A 263 -0.31 -16.88 29.43
CA GLN A 263 0.46 -16.70 28.20
C GLN A 263 -0.41 -16.57 26.94
N ASN A 264 -1.61 -16.01 27.07
CA ASN A 264 -2.53 -15.71 25.99
C ASN A 264 -1.99 -14.54 25.16
N ILE A 265 -0.96 -14.80 24.36
CA ILE A 265 -0.22 -13.82 23.57
C ILE A 265 -0.20 -14.30 22.12
N ILE A 266 -0.80 -13.54 21.22
CA ILE A 266 -0.92 -13.88 19.81
C ILE A 266 -0.34 -12.78 18.92
N SER A 267 -0.01 -13.10 17.67
CA SER A 267 0.45 -12.12 16.71
C SER A 267 -0.09 -12.39 15.31
N LEU A 268 -0.15 -11.33 14.51
CA LEU A 268 -0.46 -11.37 13.08
C LEU A 268 0.46 -10.43 12.30
N GLU A 269 0.54 -10.64 10.99
CA GLU A 269 1.29 -9.75 10.10
C GLU A 269 0.75 -8.30 10.19
N ALA A 270 1.66 -7.31 10.21
CA ALA A 270 1.30 -5.93 10.53
C ALA A 270 0.30 -5.32 9.55
N MET A 271 0.53 -5.44 8.23
CA MET A 271 -0.37 -4.87 7.23
C MET A 271 -1.67 -5.65 7.09
N TYR A 272 -1.64 -6.94 7.38
CA TYR A 272 -2.83 -7.78 7.45
C TYR A 272 -3.74 -7.38 8.62
N LEU A 273 -3.14 -7.15 9.80
CA LEU A 273 -3.87 -6.77 11.01
C LEU A 273 -4.30 -5.29 11.01
N LEU A 274 -3.41 -4.36 10.61
CA LEU A 274 -3.61 -2.92 10.84
C LEU A 274 -3.82 -2.12 9.56
N GLY A 275 -3.59 -2.71 8.39
CA GLY A 275 -3.53 -2.00 7.12
C GLY A 275 -4.90 -1.64 6.53
N PHE A 276 -5.97 -2.24 7.01
CA PHE A 276 -7.32 -2.02 6.44
C PHE A 276 -7.33 -2.17 4.92
N GLY A 277 -6.65 -3.21 4.43
CA GLY A 277 -6.60 -3.57 3.02
C GLY A 277 -7.72 -4.53 2.60
N PRO A 278 -7.69 -5.01 1.35
CA PRO A 278 -8.68 -5.97 0.83
C PRO A 278 -8.78 -7.28 1.61
N ARG A 279 -7.72 -7.67 2.34
CA ARG A 279 -7.72 -8.86 3.20
C ARG A 279 -8.39 -8.64 4.58
N MET A 280 -8.96 -7.45 4.85
CA MET A 280 -9.57 -7.14 6.14
C MET A 280 -10.64 -8.17 6.59
N PRO A 281 -11.55 -8.69 5.73
CA PRO A 281 -12.50 -9.71 6.16
C PRO A 281 -11.82 -10.99 6.67
N LEU A 282 -10.74 -11.40 6.03
CA LEU A 282 -9.94 -12.57 6.45
C LEU A 282 -9.19 -12.29 7.75
N ALA A 283 -8.57 -11.12 7.88
CA ALA A 283 -7.85 -10.72 9.08
C ALA A 283 -8.75 -10.66 10.33
N VAL A 284 -9.96 -10.14 10.17
CA VAL A 284 -10.98 -10.11 11.24
C VAL A 284 -11.42 -11.53 11.62
N ALA A 285 -11.65 -12.40 10.64
CA ALA A 285 -12.04 -13.78 10.90
C ALA A 285 -10.94 -14.57 11.61
N GLU A 286 -9.69 -14.38 11.21
CA GLU A 286 -8.53 -15.03 11.82
C GLU A 286 -8.28 -14.52 13.24
N LEU A 287 -8.31 -13.19 13.44
CA LEU A 287 -8.20 -12.60 14.77
C LEU A 287 -9.28 -13.14 15.71
N ASN A 288 -10.54 -13.20 15.26
CA ASN A 288 -11.64 -13.77 16.05
C ASN A 288 -11.36 -15.23 16.44
N LEU A 289 -10.87 -16.05 15.51
CA LEU A 289 -10.54 -17.46 15.76
C LEU A 289 -9.38 -17.60 16.76
N LEU A 290 -8.32 -16.83 16.61
CA LEU A 290 -7.17 -16.83 17.52
C LEU A 290 -7.58 -16.39 18.93
N LEU A 291 -8.46 -15.39 19.04
CA LEU A 291 -9.01 -14.96 20.33
C LEU A 291 -9.85 -16.06 21.00
N GLN A 292 -10.65 -16.81 20.22
CA GLN A 292 -11.41 -17.95 20.74
C GLN A 292 -10.48 -19.04 21.27
N HIS A 293 -9.42 -19.37 20.52
CA HIS A 293 -8.45 -20.40 20.96
C HIS A 293 -7.68 -19.98 22.20
N ALA A 294 -7.33 -18.70 22.33
CA ALA A 294 -6.65 -18.18 23.51
C ALA A 294 -7.55 -18.18 24.76
N MET A 295 -8.86 -18.30 24.60
CA MET A 295 -9.84 -18.27 25.70
C MET A 295 -10.43 -19.66 26.00
N ALA A 296 -10.06 -20.70 25.24
CA ALA A 296 -10.50 -22.08 25.44
C ALA A 296 -9.68 -22.79 26.50
#